data_1e41e495a4599fd8a109776da44e20a6
#
_entry.id   1e41e495a4599fd8a109776da44e20a6
#
_cell.length_a   1.000
_cell.length_b   1.000
_cell.length_c   1.000
_cell.angle_alpha   90.00
_cell.angle_beta   90.00
_cell.angle_gamma   90.00
#
_symmetry.space_group_name_H-M   'P 1'
#
loop_
_entity.id
_entity.type
_entity.pdbx_description
1 polymer ?
#
loop_
_entity_poly.entity_id
_entity_poly.type
_entity_poly.pdbx_seq_one_letter_code
_entity_poly.pdbx_strand_id
1 'polypeptide(L)'
;DYLHLFLLSDNRGIFSARERYEMLQRGTEDLDRLILHETSGYMISAATFPTYFFKDRAQGESANCRLDLELFGARIAPRLGIAVRFVGTEPFCRITRAYNEEMKRILPGYGIRVVETKRKALNGRPVSASEVRKRIAQGDVEGVKKMVPEKVYRYLKEKMGRL
;
A
#
# COMPACT_ATOMS: atom_id res chain seq x y z
N ASP A 1 -14.24 2.19 16.72
CA ASP A 1 -12.87 2.01 16.21
C ASP A 1 -12.68 2.86 14.96
N TYR A 2 -11.45 3.32 14.70
CA TYR A 2 -11.06 4.06 13.51
C TYR A 2 -10.10 3.23 12.65
N LEU A 3 -10.18 3.38 11.34
CA LEU A 3 -9.22 2.83 10.39
C LEU A 3 -8.18 3.89 10.04
N HIS A 4 -6.92 3.63 10.34
CA HIS A 4 -5.79 4.45 9.92
C HIS A 4 -5.23 3.91 8.61
N LEU A 5 -5.26 4.70 7.55
CA LEU A 5 -4.75 4.31 6.24
C LEU A 5 -3.54 5.18 5.88
N PHE A 6 -2.40 4.53 5.65
CA PHE A 6 -1.13 5.19 5.40
C PHE A 6 -0.78 5.17 3.91
N LEU A 7 -0.56 6.34 3.34
CA LEU A 7 -0.09 6.50 1.97
C LEU A 7 1.41 6.74 1.95
N LEU A 8 2.14 5.92 1.19
CA LEU A 8 3.58 6.12 0.99
C LEU A 8 3.86 7.38 0.19
N SER A 9 4.76 8.24 0.66
CA SER A 9 5.12 9.53 0.04
C SER A 9 6.10 9.39 -1.15
N ASP A 10 6.36 8.18 -1.65
CA ASP A 10 7.29 7.93 -2.76
C ASP A 10 6.72 8.37 -4.12
N ASN A 11 7.45 9.16 -4.89
CA ASN A 11 7.05 9.72 -6.20
C ASN A 11 7.59 8.93 -7.41
N ARG A 12 8.08 7.70 -7.24
CA ARG A 12 8.66 6.87 -8.33
C ARG A 12 7.64 6.15 -9.21
N GLY A 13 6.39 6.53 -9.19
CA GLY A 13 5.32 5.93 -10.01
C GLY A 13 4.82 6.86 -11.10
N ILE A 14 3.88 6.36 -11.94
CA ILE A 14 3.16 7.16 -12.96
C ILE A 14 2.22 8.21 -12.33
N PHE A 15 1.94 8.09 -11.02
CA PHE A 15 1.16 9.03 -10.25
C PHE A 15 2.01 9.64 -9.14
N SER A 16 1.98 10.96 -9.01
CA SER A 16 2.57 11.69 -7.88
C SER A 16 1.94 11.28 -6.54
N ALA A 17 2.58 11.62 -5.42
CA ALA A 17 2.01 11.37 -4.10
C ALA A 17 0.66 12.08 -3.93
N ARG A 18 0.53 13.32 -4.42
CA ARG A 18 -0.72 14.09 -4.39
C ARG A 18 -1.86 13.41 -5.15
N GLU A 19 -1.61 12.91 -6.34
CA GLU A 19 -2.61 12.19 -7.14
C GLU A 19 -3.05 10.89 -6.49
N ARG A 20 -2.10 10.16 -5.89
CA ARG A 20 -2.42 8.95 -5.13
C ARG A 20 -3.24 9.25 -3.88
N TYR A 21 -2.95 10.36 -3.20
CA TYR A 21 -3.74 10.82 -2.06
C TYR A 21 -5.18 11.17 -2.49
N GLU A 22 -5.33 11.92 -3.59
CA GLU A 22 -6.64 12.26 -4.13
C GLU A 22 -7.45 11.01 -4.56
N MET A 23 -6.82 10.05 -5.22
CA MET A 23 -7.46 8.77 -5.55
C MET A 23 -7.88 8.01 -4.31
N LEU A 24 -7.06 8.04 -3.25
CA LEU A 24 -7.36 7.40 -1.99
C LEU A 24 -8.57 8.06 -1.31
N GLN A 25 -8.60 9.39 -1.21
CA GLN A 25 -9.75 10.12 -0.68
C GLN A 25 -11.03 9.78 -1.42
N ARG A 26 -11.02 9.84 -2.76
CA ARG A 26 -12.19 9.51 -3.60
C ARG A 26 -12.62 8.04 -3.47
N GLY A 27 -11.67 7.14 -3.32
CA GLY A 27 -11.92 5.70 -3.22
C GLY A 27 -12.42 5.24 -1.85
N THR A 28 -12.39 6.12 -0.85
CA THR A 28 -12.74 5.80 0.55
C THR A 28 -13.68 6.82 1.19
N GLU A 29 -14.26 7.72 0.40
CA GLU A 29 -15.12 8.80 0.92
C GLU A 29 -16.44 8.31 1.54
N ASP A 30 -16.81 7.05 1.31
CA ASP A 30 -17.94 6.36 1.91
C ASP A 30 -17.64 5.72 3.27
N LEU A 31 -16.40 5.87 3.77
CA LEU A 31 -15.96 5.32 5.04
C LEU A 31 -15.95 6.39 6.14
N ASP A 32 -16.92 6.37 7.04
CA ASP A 32 -17.11 7.40 8.07
C ASP A 32 -16.01 7.49 9.14
N ARG A 33 -15.26 6.38 9.36
CA ARG A 33 -14.26 6.30 10.43
C ARG A 33 -12.87 6.02 9.88
N LEU A 34 -12.51 6.73 8.82
CA LEU A 34 -11.20 6.64 8.18
C LEU A 34 -10.36 7.87 8.47
N ILE A 35 -9.11 7.66 8.85
CA ILE A 35 -8.08 8.70 8.99
C ILE A 35 -6.98 8.41 7.98
N LEU A 36 -6.78 9.33 7.03
CA LEU A 36 -5.71 9.24 6.04
C LEU A 36 -4.44 9.88 6.58
N HIS A 37 -3.32 9.18 6.43
CA HIS A 37 -1.99 9.66 6.78
C HIS A 37 -1.08 9.65 5.56
N GLU A 38 -0.37 10.73 5.32
CA GLU A 38 0.81 10.71 4.47
C GLU A 38 2.00 10.21 5.30
N THR A 39 2.72 9.21 4.79
CA THR A 39 3.94 8.77 5.46
C THR A 39 5.06 9.76 5.19
N SER A 40 5.76 10.14 6.24
CA SER A 40 7.07 10.79 6.13
C SER A 40 8.15 9.75 5.84
N GLY A 41 9.42 10.16 5.80
CA GLY A 41 10.57 9.25 5.63
C GLY A 41 10.76 8.19 6.73
N TYR A 42 9.82 8.07 7.68
CA TYR A 42 9.90 7.16 8.83
C TYR A 42 9.12 5.85 8.68
N MET A 43 8.37 5.66 7.60
CA MET A 43 7.55 4.47 7.42
C MET A 43 7.63 3.99 5.97
N ILE A 44 8.12 2.76 5.78
CA ILE A 44 8.38 2.16 4.46
C ILE A 44 9.14 3.15 3.58
N SER A 45 10.31 3.55 4.03
CA SER A 45 11.20 4.51 3.35
C SER A 45 12.52 3.85 2.94
N ALA A 46 13.32 4.54 2.14
CA ALA A 46 14.66 4.07 1.79
C ALA A 46 15.57 3.93 3.04
N ALA A 47 15.28 4.67 4.11
CA ALA A 47 16.02 4.59 5.38
C ALA A 47 15.56 3.42 6.25
N THR A 48 14.24 3.14 6.32
CA THR A 48 13.68 2.14 7.23
C THR A 48 13.48 0.77 6.59
N PHE A 49 13.32 0.73 5.26
CA PHE A 49 13.15 -0.49 4.48
C PHE A 49 13.88 -0.40 3.12
N PRO A 50 15.23 -0.37 3.08
CA PRO A 50 16.00 -0.15 1.85
C PRO A 50 15.74 -1.21 0.78
N THR A 51 15.60 -2.49 1.12
CA THR A 51 15.33 -3.57 0.16
C THR A 51 14.03 -3.39 -0.61
N TYR A 52 13.04 -2.71 -0.07
CA TYR A 52 11.82 -2.37 -0.80
C TYR A 52 12.07 -1.41 -1.95
N PHE A 53 13.00 -0.48 -1.78
CA PHE A 53 13.31 0.59 -2.72
C PHE A 53 14.37 0.19 -3.76
N PHE A 54 15.23 -0.76 -3.43
CA PHE A 54 16.33 -1.22 -4.28
C PHE A 54 16.12 -2.67 -4.74
N LYS A 55 14.89 -3.02 -5.13
CA LYS A 55 14.48 -4.39 -5.50
C LYS A 55 15.38 -5.03 -6.56
N ASP A 56 15.85 -4.24 -7.52
CA ASP A 56 16.71 -4.72 -8.61
C ASP A 56 18.13 -5.08 -8.14
N ARG A 57 18.57 -4.59 -6.97
CA ARG A 57 19.88 -4.87 -6.36
C ARG A 57 19.82 -5.90 -5.23
N ALA A 58 18.62 -6.21 -4.75
CA ALA A 58 18.39 -7.08 -3.59
C ALA A 58 18.27 -8.58 -3.98
N GLN A 59 18.88 -9.00 -5.08
CA GLN A 59 18.89 -10.41 -5.46
C GLN A 59 19.72 -11.20 -4.44
N GLY A 60 19.00 -11.98 -3.60
CA GLY A 60 19.61 -12.87 -2.62
C GLY A 60 19.64 -12.39 -1.17
N GLU A 61 19.31 -11.13 -0.87
CA GLU A 61 19.24 -10.61 0.49
C GLU A 61 17.87 -10.85 1.12
N SER A 62 17.86 -11.18 2.42
CA SER A 62 16.64 -11.17 3.23
C SER A 62 16.08 -9.73 3.31
N ALA A 63 14.76 -9.58 3.31
CA ALA A 63 14.13 -8.26 3.40
C ALA A 63 14.54 -7.57 4.72
N ASN A 64 15.42 -6.56 4.63
CA ASN A 64 15.80 -5.78 5.81
C ASN A 64 14.71 -4.76 6.13
N CYS A 65 13.71 -5.21 6.88
CA CYS A 65 12.52 -4.43 7.24
C CYS A 65 12.33 -4.30 8.76
N ARG A 66 13.27 -4.84 9.53
CA ARG A 66 13.15 -4.89 10.99
C ARG A 66 13.02 -3.50 11.60
N LEU A 67 13.86 -2.56 11.18
CA LEU A 67 13.82 -1.18 11.65
C LEU A 67 12.46 -0.53 11.42
N ASP A 68 11.87 -0.73 10.24
CA ASP A 68 10.54 -0.19 9.89
C ASP A 68 9.45 -0.75 10.82
N LEU A 69 9.46 -2.06 11.06
CA LEU A 69 8.47 -2.73 11.90
C LEU A 69 8.62 -2.37 13.39
N GLU A 70 9.85 -2.28 13.89
CA GLU A 70 10.13 -1.86 15.26
C GLU A 70 9.74 -0.39 15.49
N LEU A 71 10.05 0.50 14.53
CA LEU A 71 9.64 1.90 14.60
C LEU A 71 8.12 2.04 14.60
N PHE A 72 7.43 1.28 13.73
CA PHE A 72 5.97 1.23 13.73
C PHE A 72 5.42 0.75 15.07
N GLY A 73 5.89 -0.39 15.56
CA GLY A 73 5.40 -1.01 16.79
C GLY A 73 5.69 -0.18 18.04
N ALA A 74 6.91 0.36 18.15
CA ALA A 74 7.35 1.06 19.36
C ALA A 74 6.94 2.54 19.41
N ARG A 75 6.73 3.21 18.25
CA ARG A 75 6.55 4.67 18.21
C ARG A 75 5.26 5.13 17.56
N ILE A 76 4.87 4.52 16.44
CA ILE A 76 3.71 4.98 15.66
C ILE A 76 2.42 4.39 16.24
N ALA A 77 2.34 3.08 16.35
CA ALA A 77 1.14 2.38 16.78
C ALA A 77 0.63 2.80 18.17
N PRO A 78 1.47 2.95 19.23
CA PRO A 78 1.00 3.38 20.54
C PRO A 78 0.42 4.81 20.53
N ARG A 79 0.99 5.72 19.75
CA ARG A 79 0.50 7.11 19.66
C ARG A 79 -0.85 7.25 18.95
N LEU A 80 -1.17 6.31 18.08
CA LEU A 80 -2.42 6.28 17.31
C LEU A 80 -3.43 5.27 17.87
N GLY A 81 -3.08 4.55 18.95
CA GLY A 81 -3.94 3.51 19.55
C GLY A 81 -4.16 2.31 18.62
N ILE A 82 -3.20 1.99 17.75
CA ILE A 82 -3.34 0.91 16.76
C ILE A 82 -3.09 -0.44 17.44
N ALA A 83 -4.12 -1.28 17.53
CA ALA A 83 -4.06 -2.64 18.05
C ALA A 83 -4.11 -3.73 16.96
N VAL A 84 -4.48 -3.36 15.72
CA VAL A 84 -4.59 -4.31 14.61
C VAL A 84 -3.98 -3.70 13.35
N ARG A 85 -3.17 -4.47 12.63
CA ARG A 85 -2.65 -4.09 11.31
C ARG A 85 -3.14 -5.06 10.24
N PHE A 86 -3.82 -4.52 9.23
CA PHE A 86 -4.30 -5.30 8.09
C PHE A 86 -3.29 -5.26 6.96
N VAL A 87 -3.07 -6.41 6.33
CA VAL A 87 -2.23 -6.54 5.12
C VAL A 87 -2.92 -7.44 4.11
N GLY A 88 -2.70 -7.17 2.83
CA GLY A 88 -3.19 -8.06 1.76
C GLY A 88 -2.22 -9.21 1.50
N THR A 89 -2.73 -10.38 1.12
CA THR A 89 -1.88 -11.47 0.59
C THR A 89 -1.02 -10.97 -0.57
N GLU A 90 0.23 -11.44 -0.67
CA GLU A 90 1.15 -10.99 -1.71
C GLU A 90 1.65 -12.17 -2.57
N PRO A 91 0.96 -12.46 -3.69
CA PRO A 91 1.34 -13.58 -4.56
C PRO A 91 2.50 -13.27 -5.51
N PHE A 92 2.80 -11.98 -5.77
CA PHE A 92 3.69 -11.59 -6.85
C PHE A 92 5.08 -11.15 -6.38
N CYS A 93 5.17 -10.32 -5.34
CA CYS A 93 6.42 -9.71 -4.90
C CYS A 93 7.01 -10.47 -3.70
N ARG A 94 8.17 -11.13 -3.92
CA ARG A 94 8.88 -11.86 -2.85
C ARG A 94 9.23 -10.96 -1.66
N ILE A 95 9.68 -9.73 -1.91
CA ILE A 95 10.08 -8.78 -0.85
C ILE A 95 8.87 -8.37 -0.01
N THR A 96 7.74 -8.05 -0.63
CA THR A 96 6.52 -7.69 0.10
C THR A 96 5.95 -8.88 0.87
N ARG A 97 6.06 -10.09 0.34
CA ARG A 97 5.67 -11.32 1.06
C ARG A 97 6.53 -11.52 2.29
N ALA A 98 7.87 -11.41 2.15
CA ALA A 98 8.78 -11.50 3.30
C ALA A 98 8.50 -10.43 4.35
N TYR A 99 8.15 -9.21 3.93
CA TYR A 99 7.71 -8.14 4.84
C TYR A 99 6.45 -8.52 5.61
N ASN A 100 5.44 -9.12 4.95
CA ASN A 100 4.23 -9.59 5.62
C ASN A 100 4.55 -10.68 6.67
N GLU A 101 5.44 -11.60 6.39
CA GLU A 101 5.86 -12.65 7.35
C GLU A 101 6.61 -12.05 8.55
N GLU A 102 7.57 -11.14 8.30
CA GLU A 102 8.27 -10.45 9.39
C GLU A 102 7.31 -9.61 10.24
N MET A 103 6.31 -8.98 9.64
CA MET A 103 5.27 -8.23 10.33
C MET A 103 4.49 -9.12 11.31
N LYS A 104 4.08 -10.32 10.89
CA LYS A 104 3.41 -11.32 11.74
C LYS A 104 4.31 -11.82 12.87
N ARG A 105 5.62 -11.82 12.68
CA ARG A 105 6.59 -12.26 13.70
C ARG A 105 6.90 -11.16 14.71
N ILE A 106 7.05 -9.90 14.29
CA ILE A 106 7.55 -8.80 15.11
C ILE A 106 6.43 -8.07 15.85
N LEU A 107 5.35 -7.69 15.14
CA LEU A 107 4.32 -6.81 15.71
C LEU A 107 3.54 -7.39 16.88
N PRO A 108 3.31 -8.71 17.01
CA PRO A 108 2.71 -9.26 18.24
C PRO A 108 3.48 -8.95 19.51
N GLY A 109 4.82 -8.82 19.45
CA GLY A 109 5.66 -8.39 20.57
C GLY A 109 5.36 -6.96 21.06
N TYR A 110 4.69 -6.15 20.25
CA TYR A 110 4.19 -4.80 20.58
C TYR A 110 2.69 -4.78 20.88
N GLY A 111 2.04 -5.93 21.06
CA GLY A 111 0.60 -6.03 21.30
C GLY A 111 -0.26 -5.75 20.06
N ILE A 112 0.32 -5.79 18.85
CA ILE A 112 -0.39 -5.51 17.61
C ILE A 112 -0.69 -6.81 16.86
N ARG A 113 -1.97 -7.12 16.70
CA ARG A 113 -2.41 -8.27 15.90
C ARG A 113 -2.29 -7.96 14.40
N VAL A 114 -1.66 -8.85 13.64
CA VAL A 114 -1.59 -8.75 12.17
C VAL A 114 -2.67 -9.63 11.55
N VAL A 115 -3.48 -9.05 10.68
CA VAL A 115 -4.55 -9.73 9.96
C VAL A 115 -4.26 -9.69 8.47
N GLU A 116 -4.01 -10.85 7.88
CA GLU A 116 -3.84 -10.97 6.43
C GLU A 116 -5.18 -11.23 5.75
N THR A 117 -5.53 -10.39 4.79
CA THR A 117 -6.77 -10.47 4.01
C THR A 117 -6.49 -10.94 2.59
N LYS A 118 -7.40 -11.72 2.02
CA LYS A 118 -7.31 -12.12 0.61
C LYS A 118 -7.48 -10.90 -0.29
N ARG A 119 -6.64 -10.79 -1.33
CA ARG A 119 -6.81 -9.77 -2.37
C ARG A 119 -8.10 -10.00 -3.14
N LYS A 120 -8.75 -8.90 -3.54
CA LYS A 120 -9.82 -8.94 -4.53
C LYS A 120 -9.30 -9.60 -5.81
N ALA A 121 -10.06 -10.52 -6.35
CA ALA A 121 -9.74 -11.16 -7.63
C ALA A 121 -10.75 -10.78 -8.71
N LEU A 122 -10.30 -10.67 -9.94
CA LEU A 122 -11.11 -10.50 -11.14
C LEU A 122 -10.80 -11.64 -12.11
N ASN A 123 -11.82 -12.40 -12.51
CA ASN A 123 -11.65 -13.59 -13.36
C ASN A 123 -10.60 -14.58 -12.83
N GLY A 124 -10.60 -14.84 -11.51
CA GLY A 124 -9.68 -15.75 -10.84
C GLY A 124 -8.25 -15.20 -10.64
N ARG A 125 -7.93 -13.98 -11.11
CA ARG A 125 -6.61 -13.36 -10.96
C ARG A 125 -6.65 -12.26 -9.90
N PRO A 126 -5.72 -12.21 -8.94
CA PRO A 126 -5.64 -11.14 -7.96
C PRO A 126 -5.41 -9.78 -8.61
N VAL A 127 -6.20 -8.77 -8.21
CA VAL A 127 -6.00 -7.40 -8.67
C VAL A 127 -4.69 -6.85 -8.08
N SER A 128 -3.87 -6.24 -8.90
CA SER A 128 -2.62 -5.61 -8.47
C SER A 128 -2.49 -4.18 -8.96
N ALA A 129 -1.85 -3.33 -8.16
CA ALA A 129 -1.57 -1.95 -8.54
C ALA A 129 -0.63 -1.87 -9.77
N SER A 130 0.24 -2.85 -9.95
CA SER A 130 1.13 -2.93 -11.12
C SER A 130 0.35 -3.16 -12.41
N GLU A 131 -0.67 -4.03 -12.39
CA GLU A 131 -1.53 -4.25 -13.56
C GLU A 131 -2.37 -3.01 -13.87
N VAL A 132 -2.93 -2.35 -12.84
CA VAL A 132 -3.66 -1.07 -13.02
C VAL A 132 -2.75 -0.03 -13.68
N ARG A 133 -1.54 0.19 -13.16
CA ARG A 133 -0.59 1.15 -13.74
C ARG A 133 -0.19 0.80 -15.17
N LYS A 134 0.03 -0.48 -15.47
CA LYS A 134 0.36 -0.94 -16.81
C LYS A 134 -0.76 -0.58 -17.81
N ARG A 135 -2.02 -0.87 -17.47
CA ARG A 135 -3.17 -0.54 -18.34
C ARG A 135 -3.30 0.95 -18.54
N ILE A 136 -3.18 1.75 -17.49
CA ILE A 136 -3.22 3.21 -17.58
C ILE A 136 -2.10 3.74 -18.49
N ALA A 137 -0.87 3.24 -18.37
CA ALA A 137 0.25 3.62 -19.23
C ALA A 137 0.03 3.24 -20.71
N GLN A 138 -0.82 2.25 -21.00
CA GLN A 138 -1.22 1.82 -22.33
C GLN A 138 -2.47 2.53 -22.85
N GLY A 139 -3.05 3.48 -22.09
CA GLY A 139 -4.29 4.18 -22.44
C GLY A 139 -5.56 3.34 -22.20
N ASP A 140 -5.45 2.12 -21.66
CA ASP A 140 -6.57 1.23 -21.39
C ASP A 140 -7.28 1.59 -20.06
N VAL A 141 -7.92 2.75 -20.03
CA VAL A 141 -8.67 3.23 -18.85
C VAL A 141 -9.92 2.39 -18.61
N GLU A 142 -10.60 1.93 -19.64
CA GLU A 142 -11.80 1.10 -19.52
C GLU A 142 -11.47 -0.27 -18.88
N GLY A 143 -10.31 -0.83 -19.18
CA GLY A 143 -9.85 -2.10 -18.62
C GLY A 143 -9.62 -2.07 -17.11
N VAL A 144 -9.49 -0.89 -16.49
CA VAL A 144 -9.32 -0.79 -15.03
C VAL A 144 -10.63 -0.56 -14.27
N LYS A 145 -11.76 -0.35 -14.95
CA LYS A 145 -13.05 -0.03 -14.32
C LYS A 145 -13.47 -0.99 -13.21
N LYS A 146 -13.27 -2.29 -13.40
CA LYS A 146 -13.62 -3.32 -12.39
C LYS A 146 -12.51 -3.55 -11.34
N MET A 147 -11.34 -2.93 -11.53
CA MET A 147 -10.16 -3.13 -10.69
C MET A 147 -10.05 -2.10 -9.58
N VAL A 148 -10.68 -0.92 -9.74
CA VAL A 148 -10.63 0.21 -8.81
C VAL A 148 -12.05 0.61 -8.39
N PRO A 149 -12.24 1.37 -7.30
CA PRO A 149 -13.52 1.98 -6.95
C PRO A 149 -14.03 2.90 -8.07
N GLU A 150 -15.35 2.99 -8.23
CA GLU A 150 -16.00 3.76 -9.31
C GLU A 150 -15.54 5.23 -9.34
N LYS A 151 -15.39 5.88 -8.19
CA LYS A 151 -14.96 7.28 -8.11
C LYS A 151 -13.49 7.46 -8.53
N VAL A 152 -12.65 6.48 -8.24
CA VAL A 152 -11.26 6.44 -8.73
C VAL A 152 -11.22 6.23 -10.24
N TYR A 153 -12.07 5.34 -10.76
CA TYR A 153 -12.18 5.15 -12.22
C TYR A 153 -12.60 6.44 -12.93
N ARG A 154 -13.60 7.16 -12.43
CA ARG A 154 -14.02 8.46 -13.00
C ARG A 154 -12.88 9.48 -13.01
N TYR A 155 -12.17 9.59 -11.90
CA TYR A 155 -10.98 10.45 -11.81
C TYR A 155 -9.92 10.11 -12.86
N LEU A 156 -9.60 8.82 -13.02
CA LEU A 156 -8.64 8.36 -14.03
C LEU A 156 -9.10 8.67 -15.45
N LYS A 157 -10.40 8.48 -15.76
CA LYS A 157 -10.99 8.78 -17.05
C LYS A 157 -10.92 10.26 -17.40
N GLU A 158 -11.29 11.14 -16.47
CA GLU A 158 -11.21 12.59 -16.63
C GLU A 158 -9.77 13.05 -16.86
N LYS A 159 -8.83 12.49 -16.14
CA LYS A 159 -7.42 12.84 -16.25
C LYS A 159 -6.82 12.41 -17.59
N MET A 160 -7.09 11.19 -18.03
CA MET A 160 -6.57 10.67 -19.29
C MET A 160 -7.26 11.28 -20.52
N GLY A 161 -8.49 11.77 -20.38
CA GLY A 161 -9.18 12.51 -21.43
C GLY A 161 -8.72 13.96 -21.61
N ARG A 162 -7.83 14.46 -20.72
CA ARG A 162 -7.21 15.80 -20.81
C ARG A 162 -5.76 15.77 -21.34
N LEU A 163 -5.22 14.60 -21.61
CA LEU A 163 -3.90 14.38 -22.23
C LEU A 163 -4.07 14.08 -23.72
#